data_6bbdc9eb248ca16baf50183d485d0279
#
_entry.id   6bbdc9eb248ca16baf50183d485d0279
#
_cell.length_a   1.000
_cell.length_b   1.000
_cell.length_c   1.000
_cell.angle_alpha   90.00
_cell.angle_beta   90.00
_cell.angle_gamma   90.00
#
_symmetry.space_group_name_H-M   'P 1'
#
loop_
_entity.id
_entity.type
_entity.pdbx_description
1 polymer ?
#
loop_
_entity_poly.entity_id
_entity_poly.type
_entity_poly.pdbx_seq_one_letter_code
_entity_poly.pdbx_strand_id
1 'polypeptide(L)'
;MGELAEFFFHIDDSLRQATLAYPVATYGLLFAVIYTETAFFPLAPFFPGDGLLFAVGVLCAGALLNPFLICLLLTIAAALGAWTGYRLGRGLGPVLFERFRGLNKRNYLRAHAFYRKYGATALITSRFLPIVKALVPFIAGVSRMESRRFARYNVLSAAIWVVSLVTLGYFLGNVPFIRDHTSWLVIGLAAIFISGLLVTLVVKLFKRATAPPA
;
A
#
# COMPACT_ATOMS: atom_id res chain seq x y z
N MET A 1 -16.14 11.63 -15.01
CA MET A 1 -14.71 11.21 -15.02
C MET A 1 -13.74 12.38 -14.79
N GLY A 2 -14.19 13.64 -14.90
CA GLY A 2 -13.37 14.85 -14.65
C GLY A 2 -13.00 15.06 -13.17
N GLU A 3 -13.95 14.95 -12.25
CA GLU A 3 -13.74 15.30 -10.85
C GLU A 3 -12.71 14.40 -10.11
N LEU A 4 -12.69 13.10 -10.42
CA LEU A 4 -11.66 12.20 -9.86
C LEU A 4 -10.27 12.51 -10.42
N ALA A 5 -10.18 12.84 -11.70
CA ALA A 5 -8.91 13.25 -12.30
C ALA A 5 -8.45 14.60 -11.72
N GLU A 6 -9.33 15.59 -11.60
CA GLU A 6 -9.02 16.88 -10.95
C GLU A 6 -8.62 16.71 -9.49
N PHE A 7 -9.27 15.83 -8.74
CA PHE A 7 -8.86 15.50 -7.36
C PHE A 7 -7.41 14.97 -7.31
N PHE A 8 -7.02 14.10 -8.25
CA PHE A 8 -5.64 13.59 -8.31
C PHE A 8 -4.64 14.65 -8.79
N PHE A 9 -5.04 15.55 -9.69
CA PHE A 9 -4.19 16.63 -10.18
C PHE A 9 -3.96 17.73 -9.12
N HIS A 10 -4.90 17.93 -8.18
CA HIS A 10 -4.84 18.96 -7.15
C HIS A 10 -4.67 18.39 -5.73
N ILE A 11 -4.25 17.12 -5.61
CA ILE A 11 -4.09 16.46 -4.31
C ILE A 11 -3.09 17.21 -3.42
N ASP A 12 -2.03 17.77 -4.02
CA ASP A 12 -1.01 18.54 -3.32
C ASP A 12 -1.55 19.86 -2.78
N ASP A 13 -2.29 20.59 -3.61
CA ASP A 13 -2.89 21.88 -3.21
C ASP A 13 -3.99 21.66 -2.18
N SER A 14 -4.79 20.62 -2.35
CA SER A 14 -5.85 20.26 -1.41
C SER A 14 -5.27 19.83 -0.06
N LEU A 15 -4.23 18.99 -0.06
CA LEU A 15 -3.52 18.57 1.16
C LEU A 15 -2.82 19.75 1.82
N ARG A 16 -2.21 20.65 1.05
CA ARG A 16 -1.56 21.84 1.57
C ARG A 16 -2.56 22.79 2.24
N GLN A 17 -3.70 23.05 1.60
CA GLN A 17 -4.76 23.87 2.16
C GLN A 17 -5.37 23.23 3.40
N ALA A 18 -5.65 21.94 3.37
CA ALA A 18 -6.15 21.18 4.52
C ALA A 18 -5.15 21.20 5.68
N THR A 19 -3.85 21.07 5.39
CA THR A 19 -2.80 21.09 6.43
C THR A 19 -2.67 22.45 7.06
N LEU A 20 -2.81 23.54 6.29
CA LEU A 20 -2.78 24.92 6.81
C LEU A 20 -4.02 25.24 7.63
N ALA A 21 -5.21 24.81 7.18
CA ALA A 21 -6.47 25.08 7.86
C ALA A 21 -6.69 24.19 9.10
N TYR A 22 -6.34 22.91 9.00
CA TYR A 22 -6.62 21.89 10.02
C TYR A 22 -5.44 20.92 10.20
N PRO A 23 -4.31 21.33 10.76
CA PRO A 23 -3.10 20.50 10.83
C PRO A 23 -3.34 19.17 11.55
N VAL A 24 -4.06 19.17 12.67
CA VAL A 24 -4.35 17.94 13.43
C VAL A 24 -5.25 16.99 12.66
N ALA A 25 -6.27 17.51 11.96
CA ALA A 25 -7.18 16.70 11.17
C ALA A 25 -6.45 16.05 9.98
N THR A 26 -5.46 16.72 9.40
CA THR A 26 -4.62 16.16 8.31
C THR A 26 -3.86 14.92 8.76
N TYR A 27 -3.25 14.93 9.96
CA TYR A 27 -2.62 13.72 10.50
C TYR A 27 -3.61 12.57 10.66
N GLY A 28 -4.83 12.85 11.16
CA GLY A 28 -5.89 11.85 11.31
C GLY A 28 -6.37 11.29 9.96
N LEU A 29 -6.55 12.15 8.96
CA LEU A 29 -6.94 11.75 7.61
C LEU A 29 -5.88 10.87 6.95
N LEU A 30 -4.61 11.28 7.00
CA LEU A 30 -3.50 10.51 6.44
C LEU A 30 -3.39 9.13 7.12
N PHE A 31 -3.56 9.09 8.45
CA PHE A 31 -3.61 7.83 9.19
C PHE A 31 -4.74 6.93 8.68
N ALA A 32 -5.96 7.47 8.56
CA ALA A 32 -7.14 6.70 8.12
C ALA A 32 -6.98 6.15 6.70
N VAL A 33 -6.44 6.95 5.78
CA VAL A 33 -6.20 6.54 4.39
C VAL A 33 -5.19 5.39 4.33
N ILE A 34 -4.01 5.54 4.96
CA ILE A 34 -2.96 4.51 4.95
C ILE A 34 -3.42 3.24 5.69
N TYR A 35 -4.16 3.40 6.80
CA TYR A 35 -4.75 2.27 7.51
C TYR A 35 -5.73 1.50 6.61
N THR A 36 -6.67 2.20 5.99
CA THR A 36 -7.73 1.59 5.15
C THR A 36 -7.14 0.88 3.93
N GLU A 37 -6.17 1.51 3.25
CA GLU A 37 -5.45 0.93 2.12
C GLU A 37 -4.76 -0.39 2.49
N THR A 38 -4.11 -0.42 3.65
CA THR A 38 -3.35 -1.61 4.08
C THR A 38 -4.22 -2.67 4.76
N ALA A 39 -5.37 -2.30 5.32
CA ALA A 39 -6.30 -3.22 5.99
C ALA A 39 -7.17 -4.01 5.01
N PHE A 40 -7.64 -3.35 3.95
CA PHE A 40 -8.66 -3.90 3.06
C PHE A 40 -8.10 -4.15 1.65
N PHE A 41 -7.67 -5.37 1.41
CA PHE A 41 -7.15 -5.81 0.11
C PHE A 41 -8.00 -5.40 -1.11
N PRO A 42 -9.35 -5.49 -1.11
CA PRO A 42 -10.15 -5.07 -2.25
C PRO A 42 -10.10 -3.57 -2.55
N LEU A 43 -9.78 -2.74 -1.56
CA LEU A 43 -9.73 -1.28 -1.69
C LEU A 43 -8.32 -0.77 -2.07
N ALA A 44 -7.28 -1.59 -1.89
CA ALA A 44 -5.89 -1.20 -2.15
C ALA A 44 -5.65 -0.63 -3.58
N PRO A 45 -6.29 -1.13 -4.68
CA PRO A 45 -6.08 -0.57 -6.01
C PRO A 45 -6.65 0.84 -6.21
N PHE A 46 -7.59 1.27 -5.34
CA PHE A 46 -8.25 2.57 -5.44
C PHE A 46 -7.51 3.68 -4.70
N PHE A 47 -6.58 3.33 -3.81
CA PHE A 47 -5.83 4.29 -3.01
C PHE A 47 -4.35 4.34 -3.46
N PRO A 48 -3.86 5.48 -3.95
CA PRO A 48 -2.46 5.63 -4.35
C PRO A 48 -1.56 5.96 -3.14
N GLY A 49 -1.52 5.07 -2.13
CA GLY A 49 -0.82 5.32 -0.88
C GLY A 49 0.67 5.56 -1.04
N ASP A 50 1.30 4.96 -2.05
CA ASP A 50 2.72 5.21 -2.34
C ASP A 50 2.92 6.65 -2.80
N GLY A 51 2.04 7.15 -3.69
CA GLY A 51 2.02 8.55 -4.11
C GLY A 51 1.69 9.50 -2.96
N LEU A 52 0.77 9.10 -2.07
CA LEU A 52 0.42 9.89 -0.89
C LEU A 52 1.59 10.01 0.09
N LEU A 53 2.32 8.93 0.36
CA LEU A 53 3.53 8.97 1.22
C LEU A 53 4.61 9.87 0.63
N PHE A 54 4.77 9.84 -0.70
CA PHE A 54 5.69 10.72 -1.39
C PHE A 54 5.26 12.19 -1.26
N ALA A 55 3.99 12.52 -1.54
CA ALA A 55 3.43 13.87 -1.39
C ALA A 55 3.57 14.40 0.04
N VAL A 56 3.31 13.56 1.05
CA VAL A 56 3.55 13.87 2.46
C VAL A 56 5.01 14.22 2.72
N GLY A 57 5.95 13.53 2.10
CA GLY A 57 7.38 13.86 2.17
C GLY A 57 7.69 15.26 1.62
N VAL A 58 7.08 15.63 0.49
CA VAL A 58 7.21 16.98 -0.09
C VAL A 58 6.62 18.06 0.84
N LEU A 59 5.46 17.79 1.47
CA LEU A 59 4.88 18.71 2.47
C LEU A 59 5.78 18.86 3.70
N CYS A 60 6.49 17.81 4.11
CA CYS A 60 7.50 17.89 5.15
C CYS A 60 8.68 18.79 4.77
N ALA A 61 9.12 18.76 3.51
CA ALA A 61 10.16 19.66 3.00
C ALA A 61 9.74 21.13 3.07
N GLY A 62 8.45 21.41 2.86
CA GLY A 62 7.84 22.74 3.05
C GLY A 62 7.58 23.15 4.50
N ALA A 63 8.06 22.39 5.48
CA ALA A 63 7.83 22.58 6.92
C ALA A 63 6.34 22.61 7.36
N LEU A 64 5.45 22.08 6.54
CA LEU A 64 4.01 22.00 6.84
C LEU A 64 3.67 20.85 7.78
N LEU A 65 4.44 19.77 7.73
CA LEU A 65 4.30 18.60 8.59
C LEU A 65 5.63 18.25 9.25
N ASN A 66 5.56 17.73 10.48
CA ASN A 66 6.75 17.23 11.16
C ASN A 66 7.13 15.85 10.58
N PRO A 67 8.31 15.69 9.92
CA PRO A 67 8.69 14.47 9.24
C PRO A 67 8.83 13.27 10.19
N PHE A 68 9.31 13.50 11.41
CA PHE A 68 9.46 12.43 12.39
C PHE A 68 8.10 11.93 12.90
N LEU A 69 7.21 12.86 13.26
CA LEU A 69 5.88 12.52 13.75
C LEU A 69 5.06 11.81 12.69
N ILE A 70 5.11 12.27 11.45
CA ILE A 70 4.34 11.67 10.36
C ILE A 70 4.88 10.27 9.98
N CYS A 71 6.20 10.08 9.94
CA CYS A 71 6.78 8.76 9.70
C CYS A 71 6.36 7.75 10.78
N LEU A 72 6.36 8.16 12.05
CA LEU A 72 5.93 7.32 13.16
C LEU A 72 4.44 6.98 13.03
N LEU A 73 3.60 8.00 12.82
CA LEU A 73 2.14 7.86 12.72
C LEU A 73 1.74 6.94 11.55
N LEU A 74 2.30 7.18 10.37
CA LEU A 74 1.96 6.39 9.18
C LEU A 74 2.55 4.97 9.23
N THR A 75 3.68 4.78 9.91
CA THR A 75 4.20 3.43 10.20
C THR A 75 3.22 2.66 11.10
N ILE A 76 2.68 3.30 12.13
CA ILE A 76 1.67 2.69 13.01
C ILE A 76 0.40 2.38 12.21
N ALA A 77 -0.10 3.31 11.39
CA ALA A 77 -1.26 3.11 10.54
C ALA A 77 -1.09 1.89 9.61
N ALA A 78 0.04 1.83 8.90
CA ALA A 78 0.35 0.75 7.98
C ALA A 78 0.54 -0.60 8.69
N ALA A 79 1.14 -0.60 9.88
CA ALA A 79 1.30 -1.82 10.67
C ALA A 79 -0.03 -2.33 11.22
N LEU A 80 -0.90 -1.44 11.72
CA LEU A 80 -2.23 -1.79 12.21
C LEU A 80 -3.14 -2.26 11.09
N GLY A 81 -3.12 -1.60 9.92
CA GLY A 81 -3.89 -2.01 8.75
C GLY A 81 -3.50 -3.41 8.29
N ALA A 82 -2.21 -3.70 8.12
CA ALA A 82 -1.74 -5.02 7.76
C ALA A 82 -2.04 -6.07 8.85
N TRP A 83 -2.01 -5.69 10.13
CA TRP A 83 -2.44 -6.55 11.23
C TRP A 83 -3.92 -6.92 11.12
N THR A 84 -4.76 -5.96 10.78
CA THR A 84 -6.20 -6.20 10.52
C THR A 84 -6.39 -7.18 9.37
N GLY A 85 -5.70 -6.98 8.23
CA GLY A 85 -5.70 -7.92 7.11
C GLY A 85 -5.25 -9.33 7.49
N TYR A 86 -4.19 -9.45 8.31
CA TYR A 86 -3.72 -10.72 8.86
C TYR A 86 -4.77 -11.39 9.76
N ARG A 87 -5.41 -10.64 10.66
CA ARG A 87 -6.48 -11.16 11.54
C ARG A 87 -7.69 -11.64 10.74
N LEU A 88 -8.10 -10.88 9.73
CA LEU A 88 -9.16 -11.27 8.81
C LEU A 88 -8.80 -12.56 8.06
N GLY A 89 -7.58 -12.66 7.53
CA GLY A 89 -7.11 -13.89 6.88
C GLY A 89 -7.10 -15.09 7.82
N ARG A 90 -6.71 -14.91 9.07
CA ARG A 90 -6.65 -15.98 10.07
C ARG A 90 -8.04 -16.47 10.50
N GLY A 91 -9.01 -15.53 10.62
CA GLY A 91 -10.38 -15.85 11.02
C GLY A 91 -11.26 -16.34 9.89
N LEU A 92 -11.22 -15.62 8.76
CA LEU A 92 -12.09 -15.87 7.61
C LEU A 92 -11.51 -16.85 6.60
N GLY A 93 -10.18 -17.06 6.61
CA GLY A 93 -9.49 -17.92 5.65
C GLY A 93 -10.15 -19.29 5.47
N PRO A 94 -10.39 -20.07 6.53
CA PRO A 94 -11.03 -21.38 6.41
C PRO A 94 -12.43 -21.30 5.76
N VAL A 95 -13.26 -20.35 6.18
CA VAL A 95 -14.62 -20.16 5.68
C VAL A 95 -14.65 -19.72 4.21
N LEU A 96 -13.72 -18.84 3.82
CA LEU A 96 -13.61 -18.38 2.44
C LEU A 96 -13.20 -19.50 1.47
N PHE A 97 -12.34 -20.42 1.91
CA PHE A 97 -11.94 -21.58 1.11
C PHE A 97 -13.03 -22.63 0.96
N GLU A 98 -13.95 -22.72 1.94
CA GLU A 98 -15.10 -23.63 1.88
C GLU A 98 -16.24 -23.06 1.04
N ARG A 99 -16.47 -21.76 1.10
CA ARG A 99 -17.68 -21.11 0.55
C ARG A 99 -17.46 -20.50 -0.84
N PHE A 100 -16.23 -20.08 -1.20
CA PHE A 100 -15.94 -19.50 -2.50
C PHE A 100 -15.33 -20.51 -3.46
N ARG A 101 -16.12 -20.96 -4.46
CA ARG A 101 -15.69 -21.86 -5.55
C ARG A 101 -14.43 -21.39 -6.32
N GLY A 102 -14.06 -20.11 -6.25
CA GLY A 102 -12.86 -19.56 -6.90
C GLY A 102 -11.57 -19.66 -6.06
N LEU A 103 -11.67 -19.94 -4.76
CA LEU A 103 -10.53 -20.11 -3.84
C LEU A 103 -10.28 -21.61 -3.59
N ASN A 104 -9.80 -22.31 -4.62
CA ASN A 104 -9.57 -23.74 -4.59
C ASN A 104 -8.47 -24.10 -3.58
N LYS A 105 -8.54 -25.32 -3.01
CA LYS A 105 -7.50 -25.94 -2.18
C LYS A 105 -6.09 -25.80 -2.79
N ARG A 106 -6.00 -25.78 -4.12
CA ARG A 106 -4.78 -25.53 -4.89
C ARG A 106 -4.22 -24.10 -4.64
N ASN A 107 -5.06 -23.09 -4.53
CA ASN A 107 -4.64 -21.71 -4.24
C ASN A 107 -4.16 -21.55 -2.80
N TYR A 108 -4.82 -22.23 -1.85
CA TYR A 108 -4.35 -22.33 -0.47
C TYR A 108 -2.96 -22.97 -0.39
N LEU A 109 -2.76 -24.12 -1.03
CA LEU A 109 -1.48 -24.81 -1.05
C LEU A 109 -0.39 -23.96 -1.72
N ARG A 110 -0.72 -23.21 -2.78
CA ARG A 110 0.21 -22.27 -3.42
C ARG A 110 0.58 -21.10 -2.49
N ALA A 111 -0.38 -20.52 -1.79
CA ALA A 111 -0.15 -19.47 -0.81
C ALA A 111 0.74 -19.98 0.35
N HIS A 112 0.46 -21.17 0.84
CA HIS A 112 1.26 -21.83 1.88
C HIS A 112 2.66 -22.19 1.39
N ALA A 113 2.82 -22.68 0.16
CA ALA A 113 4.10 -22.96 -0.45
C ALA A 113 4.93 -21.71 -0.70
N PHE A 114 4.29 -20.63 -1.18
CA PHE A 114 4.91 -19.31 -1.33
C PHE A 114 5.45 -18.80 0.01
N TYR A 115 4.63 -18.91 1.05
CA TYR A 115 5.03 -18.50 2.39
C TYR A 115 6.15 -19.37 2.97
N ARG A 116 6.13 -20.70 2.74
CA ARG A 116 7.23 -21.58 3.13
C ARG A 116 8.54 -21.25 2.41
N LYS A 117 8.48 -20.86 1.14
CA LYS A 117 9.65 -20.54 0.32
C LYS A 117 10.26 -19.18 0.67
N TYR A 118 9.44 -18.15 0.81
CA TYR A 118 9.89 -16.77 1.00
C TYR A 118 9.78 -16.27 2.45
N GLY A 119 9.03 -16.99 3.27
CA GLY A 119 8.92 -16.72 4.70
C GLY A 119 8.52 -15.28 5.02
N ALA A 120 9.17 -14.76 6.05
CA ALA A 120 8.89 -13.40 6.52
C ALA A 120 9.46 -12.30 5.61
N THR A 121 10.44 -12.59 4.75
CA THR A 121 10.98 -11.63 3.78
C THR A 121 9.94 -11.23 2.74
N ALA A 122 8.96 -12.12 2.46
CA ALA A 122 7.82 -11.78 1.60
C ALA A 122 7.01 -10.57 2.12
N LEU A 123 6.93 -10.37 3.44
CA LEU A 123 6.27 -9.21 4.04
C LEU A 123 7.01 -7.90 3.73
N ILE A 124 8.35 -7.94 3.68
CA ILE A 124 9.16 -6.75 3.39
C ILE A 124 9.07 -6.41 1.91
N THR A 125 9.35 -7.38 1.04
CA THR A 125 9.38 -7.15 -0.42
C THR A 125 8.01 -6.84 -1.01
N SER A 126 6.95 -7.41 -0.43
CA SER A 126 5.58 -7.19 -0.93
C SER A 126 5.10 -5.75 -0.82
N ARG A 127 5.63 -4.97 0.14
CA ARG A 127 5.20 -3.57 0.32
C ARG A 127 5.55 -2.66 -0.86
N PHE A 128 6.57 -3.03 -1.61
CA PHE A 128 6.99 -2.31 -2.83
C PHE A 128 6.24 -2.79 -4.09
N LEU A 129 5.33 -3.76 -3.94
CA LEU A 129 4.52 -4.29 -5.04
C LEU A 129 3.05 -3.92 -4.78
N PRO A 130 2.43 -3.02 -5.58
CA PRO A 130 1.14 -2.40 -5.27
C PRO A 130 0.09 -3.43 -4.87
N ILE A 131 -0.41 -4.29 -5.65
CA ILE A 131 -1.50 -5.22 -5.31
C ILE A 131 -1.09 -6.25 -4.25
N VAL A 132 0.19 -6.62 -4.23
CA VAL A 132 0.70 -7.71 -3.39
C VAL A 132 0.80 -7.28 -1.94
N LYS A 133 1.06 -5.98 -1.68
CA LYS A 133 1.26 -5.44 -0.32
C LYS A 133 0.07 -5.69 0.63
N ALA A 134 -1.16 -5.56 0.14
CA ALA A 134 -2.35 -5.80 0.96
C ALA A 134 -2.75 -7.30 1.00
N LEU A 135 -2.39 -8.07 -0.03
CA LEU A 135 -2.70 -9.49 -0.11
C LEU A 135 -1.81 -10.36 0.80
N VAL A 136 -0.52 -10.02 0.91
CA VAL A 136 0.45 -10.84 1.68
C VAL A 136 0.12 -10.94 3.16
N PRO A 137 -0.29 -9.88 3.89
CA PRO A 137 -0.75 -9.99 5.26
C PRO A 137 -1.95 -10.94 5.41
N PHE A 138 -2.92 -10.85 4.52
CA PHE A 138 -4.08 -11.72 4.51
C PHE A 138 -3.67 -13.20 4.30
N ILE A 139 -2.80 -13.48 3.32
CA ILE A 139 -2.26 -14.82 3.07
C ILE A 139 -1.46 -15.35 4.27
N ALA A 140 -0.67 -14.51 4.92
CA ALA A 140 0.05 -14.87 6.14
C ALA A 140 -0.91 -15.30 7.26
N GLY A 141 -2.05 -14.62 7.39
CA GLY A 141 -3.12 -14.97 8.31
C GLY A 141 -3.77 -16.33 7.97
N VAL A 142 -4.16 -16.52 6.71
CA VAL A 142 -4.70 -17.78 6.19
C VAL A 142 -3.74 -18.95 6.42
N SER A 143 -2.44 -18.73 6.22
CA SER A 143 -1.40 -19.73 6.45
C SER A 143 -1.08 -19.96 7.93
N ARG A 144 -1.79 -19.31 8.86
CA ARG A 144 -1.61 -19.40 10.30
C ARG A 144 -0.19 -19.09 10.76
N MET A 145 0.46 -18.10 10.12
CA MET A 145 1.75 -17.62 10.57
C MET A 145 1.71 -17.27 12.06
N GLU A 146 2.80 -17.52 12.79
CA GLU A 146 2.92 -17.12 14.17
C GLU A 146 2.77 -15.59 14.33
N SER A 147 1.87 -15.15 15.22
CA SER A 147 1.52 -13.73 15.39
C SER A 147 2.72 -12.85 15.77
N ARG A 148 3.62 -13.34 16.63
CA ARG A 148 4.84 -12.62 17.05
C ARG A 148 5.79 -12.42 15.87
N ARG A 149 5.98 -13.45 15.06
CA ARG A 149 6.81 -13.39 13.87
C ARG A 149 6.21 -12.43 12.84
N PHE A 150 4.90 -12.53 12.59
CA PHE A 150 4.20 -11.59 11.73
C PHE A 150 4.37 -10.14 12.21
N ALA A 151 4.12 -9.86 13.50
CA ALA A 151 4.20 -8.50 14.05
C ALA A 151 5.57 -7.86 13.83
N ARG A 152 6.67 -8.58 14.14
CA ARG A 152 8.03 -8.07 13.97
C ARG A 152 8.32 -7.65 12.51
N TYR A 153 8.06 -8.56 11.57
CA TYR A 153 8.33 -8.28 10.15
C TYR A 153 7.34 -7.26 9.56
N ASN A 154 6.11 -7.22 10.04
CA ASN A 154 5.12 -6.25 9.65
C ASN A 154 5.53 -4.82 10.06
N VAL A 155 5.91 -4.61 11.32
CA VAL A 155 6.38 -3.30 11.78
C VAL A 155 7.65 -2.88 11.06
N LEU A 156 8.63 -3.77 10.93
CA LEU A 156 9.87 -3.49 10.21
C LEU A 156 9.60 -3.11 8.75
N SER A 157 8.78 -3.89 8.06
CA SER A 157 8.43 -3.61 6.66
C SER A 157 7.64 -2.32 6.50
N ALA A 158 6.75 -2.00 7.46
CA ALA A 158 6.00 -0.74 7.47
C ALA A 158 6.95 0.46 7.63
N ALA A 159 7.88 0.37 8.59
CA ALA A 159 8.86 1.42 8.83
C ALA A 159 9.75 1.65 7.59
N ILE A 160 10.31 0.60 7.01
CA ILE A 160 11.15 0.69 5.81
C ILE A 160 10.37 1.35 4.66
N TRP A 161 9.14 0.91 4.41
CA TRP A 161 8.30 1.43 3.33
C TRP A 161 7.92 2.90 3.52
N VAL A 162 7.40 3.26 4.69
CA VAL A 162 6.99 4.64 5.00
C VAL A 162 8.19 5.57 5.00
N VAL A 163 9.25 5.22 5.74
CA VAL A 163 10.43 6.07 5.86
C VAL A 163 11.10 6.26 4.50
N SER A 164 11.23 5.22 3.68
CA SER A 164 11.86 5.34 2.36
C SER A 164 11.11 6.30 1.44
N LEU A 165 9.77 6.20 1.36
CA LEU A 165 8.96 7.04 0.48
C LEU A 165 8.84 8.48 1.00
N VAL A 166 8.63 8.67 2.30
CA VAL A 166 8.57 10.02 2.90
C VAL A 166 9.93 10.72 2.80
N THR A 167 11.04 10.00 3.05
CA THR A 167 12.38 10.55 2.92
C THR A 167 12.69 10.90 1.46
N LEU A 168 12.33 10.04 0.52
CA LEU A 168 12.47 10.33 -0.91
C LEU A 168 11.70 11.58 -1.31
N GLY A 169 10.43 11.69 -0.89
CA GLY A 169 9.62 12.89 -1.11
C GLY A 169 10.21 14.14 -0.45
N TYR A 170 10.74 14.01 0.77
CA TYR A 170 11.38 15.12 1.48
C TYR A 170 12.61 15.66 0.73
N PHE A 171 13.51 14.79 0.29
CA PHE A 171 14.70 15.23 -0.44
C PHE A 171 14.35 15.84 -1.80
N LEU A 172 13.44 15.20 -2.54
CA LEU A 172 12.99 15.69 -3.83
C LEU A 172 12.19 16.99 -3.72
N GLY A 173 11.38 17.16 -2.67
CA GLY A 173 10.63 18.38 -2.40
C GLY A 173 11.51 19.60 -2.05
N ASN A 174 12.77 19.39 -1.67
CA ASN A 174 13.75 20.47 -1.49
C ASN A 174 14.40 20.93 -2.82
N VAL A 175 14.18 20.22 -3.93
CA VAL A 175 14.66 20.64 -5.26
C VAL A 175 13.64 21.60 -5.85
N PRO A 176 14.02 22.90 -6.16
CA PRO A 176 13.07 23.90 -6.62
C PRO A 176 12.23 23.48 -7.82
N PHE A 177 12.87 22.87 -8.82
CA PHE A 177 12.20 22.35 -10.03
C PHE A 177 11.12 21.32 -9.72
N ILE A 178 11.35 20.47 -8.72
CA ILE A 178 10.42 19.39 -8.32
C ILE A 178 9.27 19.95 -7.49
N ARG A 179 9.54 20.93 -6.65
CA ARG A 179 8.54 21.61 -5.81
C ARG A 179 7.45 22.28 -6.66
N ASP A 180 7.86 22.90 -7.77
CA ASP A 180 6.93 23.57 -8.68
C ASP A 180 6.14 22.61 -9.57
N HIS A 181 6.58 21.34 -9.66
CA HIS A 181 5.99 20.30 -10.51
C HIS A 181 5.60 19.04 -9.73
N THR A 182 5.34 19.14 -8.44
CA THR A 182 5.02 17.99 -7.55
C THR A 182 3.84 17.18 -8.07
N SER A 183 2.81 17.83 -8.61
CA SER A 183 1.64 17.16 -9.20
C SER A 183 2.04 16.22 -10.35
N TRP A 184 2.97 16.62 -11.21
CA TRP A 184 3.47 15.78 -12.31
C TRP A 184 4.24 14.56 -11.82
N LEU A 185 4.95 14.69 -10.69
CA LEU A 185 5.66 13.56 -10.07
C LEU A 185 4.71 12.57 -9.44
N VAL A 186 3.69 13.05 -8.72
CA VAL A 186 2.65 12.19 -8.14
C VAL A 186 1.91 11.44 -9.26
N ILE A 187 1.57 12.13 -10.35
CA ILE A 187 0.94 11.53 -11.53
C ILE A 187 1.89 10.53 -12.20
N GLY A 188 3.17 10.88 -12.36
CA GLY A 188 4.19 9.98 -12.92
C GLY A 188 4.36 8.72 -12.10
N LEU A 189 4.43 8.83 -10.77
CA LEU A 189 4.44 7.67 -9.87
C LEU A 189 3.15 6.84 -10.02
N ALA A 190 1.99 7.48 -9.98
CA ALA A 190 0.71 6.80 -10.16
C ALA A 190 0.63 6.11 -11.53
N ALA A 191 1.09 6.75 -12.61
CA ALA A 191 1.15 6.17 -13.95
C ALA A 191 2.07 4.96 -14.03
N ILE A 192 3.24 5.00 -13.38
CA ILE A 192 4.16 3.86 -13.27
C ILE A 192 3.47 2.68 -12.54
N PHE A 193 2.76 2.96 -11.45
CA PHE A 193 2.00 1.94 -10.72
C PHE A 193 0.86 1.36 -11.55
N ILE A 194 0.08 2.20 -12.22
CA ILE A 194 -1.03 1.77 -13.10
C ILE A 194 -0.50 0.96 -14.29
N SER A 195 0.63 1.38 -14.90
CA SER A 195 1.23 0.63 -16.01
C SER A 195 1.75 -0.74 -15.55
N GLY A 196 2.36 -0.85 -14.39
CA GLY A 196 2.75 -2.13 -13.79
C GLY A 196 1.55 -3.05 -13.53
N LEU A 197 0.43 -2.48 -13.09
CA LEU A 197 -0.83 -3.18 -12.92
C LEU A 197 -1.37 -3.71 -14.26
N LEU A 198 -1.44 -2.84 -15.28
CA LEU A 198 -1.92 -3.19 -16.61
C LEU A 198 -1.05 -4.28 -17.25
N VAL A 199 0.27 -4.16 -17.16
CA VAL A 199 1.20 -5.19 -17.67
C VAL A 199 0.94 -6.54 -16.97
N THR A 200 0.78 -6.53 -15.65
CA THR A 200 0.49 -7.75 -14.89
C THR A 200 -0.86 -8.38 -15.29
N LEU A 201 -1.87 -7.54 -15.52
CA LEU A 201 -3.21 -7.96 -15.96
C LEU A 201 -3.16 -8.56 -17.38
N VAL A 202 -2.48 -7.88 -18.30
CA VAL A 202 -2.30 -8.32 -19.70
C VAL A 202 -1.55 -9.65 -19.76
N VAL A 203 -0.44 -9.77 -19.03
CA VAL A 203 0.33 -11.04 -18.95
C VAL A 203 -0.53 -12.18 -18.39
N LYS A 204 -1.38 -11.87 -17.39
CA LYS A 204 -2.29 -12.86 -16.80
C LYS A 204 -3.42 -13.27 -17.75
N LEU A 205 -3.94 -12.35 -18.52
CA LEU A 205 -4.95 -12.63 -19.58
C LEU A 205 -4.34 -13.45 -20.73
N PHE A 206 -3.15 -13.09 -21.21
CA PHE A 206 -2.42 -13.86 -22.22
C PHE A 206 -2.13 -15.28 -21.75
N LYS A 207 -1.64 -15.49 -20.51
CA LYS A 207 -1.42 -16.81 -19.95
C LYS A 207 -2.70 -17.64 -19.78
N ARG A 208 -3.87 -17.00 -19.63
CA ARG A 208 -5.16 -17.68 -19.61
C ARG A 208 -5.63 -18.08 -21.01
N ALA A 209 -5.36 -17.22 -22.02
CA ALA A 209 -5.73 -17.49 -23.41
C ALA A 209 -4.86 -18.57 -24.07
N THR A 210 -3.61 -18.77 -23.60
CA THR A 210 -2.66 -19.76 -24.13
C THR A 210 -2.59 -21.06 -23.32
N ALA A 211 -3.42 -21.22 -22.27
CA ALA A 211 -3.52 -22.49 -21.55
C ALA A 211 -4.30 -23.50 -22.39
N PRO A 212 -3.76 -24.70 -22.68
CA PRO A 212 -4.49 -25.73 -23.40
C PRO A 212 -5.74 -26.15 -22.62
N PRO A 213 -6.84 -26.47 -23.30
CA PRO A 213 -8.06 -26.97 -22.65
C PRO A 213 -7.75 -28.23 -21.86
N ALA A 214 -8.32 -28.32 -20.63
CA ALA A 214 -8.15 -29.44 -19.72
C ALA A 214 -8.96 -30.66 -20.17
#